data_badb649383747002300b40bfd92e455b
#
_entry.id   badb649383747002300b40bfd92e455b
#
_cell.length_a   1.000
_cell.length_b   1.000
_cell.length_c   1.000
_cell.angle_alpha   90.00
_cell.angle_beta   90.00
_cell.angle_gamma   90.00
#
_symmetry.space_group_name_H-M   'P 1'
#
loop_
_entity.id
_entity.type
_entity.pdbx_description
1 polymer ?
#
loop_
_entity_poly.entity_id
_entity_poly.type
_entity_poly.pdbx_seq_one_letter_code
_entity_poly.pdbx_strand_id
1 'polypeptide(L)'
;MASNGSNDAASVPATHRAVIIEAGDHVRIREDVPLPSLQDDQFLVRTEAVAINPSDTKMRGTFVTAGGILGTDYAGTVVARGQHVTEVAVGDRVCGAQHAMYANEPLRGSFGEYNISAGRVWSKLPPSISTTSGATFGAGISTAGIALKLLGLPLPDAPVEKPAYVLVYGGSTATATIAIQLLRLINMIPIATCSAKNSEQVKSYGAEETFDYKEPGCAARIKAYTKNNLRYALDCITNVQTTTFCYAALGRAGGKYVSLDPYSEHAAARRTVKGDWVLGPSIFGDGSTWPAPYGRPPSDELRAYGEKLWRLAQELIADGKLRPHPARTLEGGLERISEGMEMVKNGQFAGEKCVVLL
;
A
#
# COMPACT_ATOMS: atom_id res chain seq x y z
N MET A 1 -43.42 20.05 -23.71
CA MET A 1 -43.36 19.72 -22.27
C MET A 1 -42.08 18.95 -22.06
N ALA A 2 -41.04 19.65 -21.57
CA ALA A 2 -39.74 19.07 -21.28
C ALA A 2 -39.80 18.51 -19.85
N SER A 3 -39.63 17.20 -19.70
CA SER A 3 -39.53 16.55 -18.41
C SER A 3 -38.18 16.90 -17.77
N ASN A 4 -38.22 17.72 -16.74
CA ASN A 4 -37.09 17.91 -15.81
C ASN A 4 -36.83 16.55 -15.14
N GLY A 5 -35.79 15.87 -15.59
CA GLY A 5 -35.18 14.79 -14.83
C GLY A 5 -34.47 15.39 -13.61
N SER A 6 -35.10 15.30 -12.45
CA SER A 6 -34.45 15.57 -11.16
C SER A 6 -33.30 14.57 -10.98
N ASN A 7 -32.08 15.04 -11.15
CA ASN A 7 -30.91 14.33 -10.63
C ASN A 7 -31.01 14.41 -9.10
N ASP A 8 -31.53 13.37 -8.47
CA ASP A 8 -31.36 13.09 -7.05
C ASP A 8 -29.88 12.68 -6.79
N ALA A 9 -28.97 13.65 -6.92
CA ALA A 9 -27.67 13.54 -6.29
C ALA A 9 -27.93 13.63 -4.78
N ALA A 10 -27.79 12.53 -4.07
CA ALA A 10 -27.88 12.52 -2.61
C ALA A 10 -27.00 13.68 -2.08
N SER A 11 -27.60 14.59 -1.31
CA SER A 11 -26.89 15.77 -0.84
C SER A 11 -25.69 15.33 0.01
N VAL A 12 -24.49 15.75 -0.37
CA VAL A 12 -23.26 15.50 0.40
C VAL A 12 -23.44 16.12 1.79
N PRO A 13 -23.27 15.36 2.90
CA PRO A 13 -23.47 15.90 4.24
C PRO A 13 -22.36 16.89 4.61
N ALA A 14 -22.63 17.79 5.56
CA ALA A 14 -21.62 18.73 6.07
C ALA A 14 -20.59 18.04 6.98
N THR A 15 -20.99 16.96 7.66
CA THR A 15 -20.18 16.16 8.56
C THR A 15 -20.38 14.67 8.30
N HIS A 16 -19.45 13.86 8.74
CA HIS A 16 -19.52 12.41 8.64
C HIS A 16 -18.91 11.72 9.85
N ARG A 17 -19.14 10.42 9.97
CA ARG A 17 -18.49 9.58 10.97
C ARG A 17 -17.11 9.17 10.50
N ALA A 18 -16.12 9.24 11.40
CA ALA A 18 -14.77 8.77 11.11
C ALA A 18 -14.05 8.28 12.36
N VAL A 19 -13.07 7.40 12.18
CA VAL A 19 -12.17 6.95 13.24
C VAL A 19 -11.02 7.92 13.35
N ILE A 20 -10.98 8.66 14.45
CA ILE A 20 -9.93 9.63 14.76
C ILE A 20 -9.01 9.10 15.85
N ILE A 21 -7.82 9.70 15.92
CA ILE A 21 -6.93 9.52 17.05
C ILE A 21 -6.77 10.83 17.80
N GLU A 22 -6.98 10.79 19.12
CA GLU A 22 -6.84 11.96 20.00
C GLU A 22 -5.48 11.97 20.71
N ALA A 23 -5.19 13.07 21.40
CA ALA A 23 -4.03 13.15 22.27
C ALA A 23 -4.05 12.00 23.30
N GLY A 24 -2.87 11.38 23.54
CA GLY A 24 -2.78 10.19 24.40
C GLY A 24 -3.10 8.87 23.70
N ASP A 25 -3.10 8.88 22.36
CA ASP A 25 -3.27 7.68 21.52
C ASP A 25 -4.67 7.02 21.63
N HIS A 26 -5.68 7.79 22.02
CA HIS A 26 -7.05 7.30 22.11
C HIS A 26 -7.73 7.28 20.74
N VAL A 27 -7.98 6.07 20.24
CA VAL A 27 -8.72 5.84 18.99
C VAL A 27 -10.21 5.78 19.30
N ARG A 28 -11.02 6.59 18.63
CA ARG A 28 -12.48 6.57 18.76
C ARG A 28 -13.18 6.94 17.46
N ILE A 29 -14.44 6.57 17.35
CA ILE A 29 -15.34 7.09 16.33
C ILE A 29 -15.84 8.45 16.78
N ARG A 30 -15.81 9.41 15.88
CA ARG A 30 -16.40 10.73 16.03
C ARG A 30 -17.52 10.89 15.01
N GLU A 31 -18.69 11.34 15.47
CA GLU A 31 -19.93 11.40 14.68
C GLU A 31 -20.05 12.65 13.81
N ASP A 32 -19.31 13.71 14.13
CA ASP A 32 -19.44 15.04 13.58
C ASP A 32 -18.16 15.57 12.95
N VAL A 33 -17.37 14.71 12.30
CA VAL A 33 -16.15 15.12 11.61
C VAL A 33 -16.53 15.95 10.38
N PRO A 34 -16.04 17.20 10.25
CA PRO A 34 -16.40 18.03 9.09
C PRO A 34 -15.81 17.42 7.81
N LEU A 35 -16.59 17.44 6.74
CA LEU A 35 -16.06 17.16 5.41
C LEU A 35 -15.23 18.36 4.95
N PRO A 36 -13.97 18.14 4.50
CA PRO A 36 -13.17 19.21 3.91
C PRO A 36 -13.84 19.77 2.65
N SER A 37 -13.60 21.06 2.37
CA SER A 37 -14.06 21.67 1.12
C SER A 37 -13.40 20.98 -0.08
N LEU A 38 -14.21 20.51 -1.00
CA LEU A 38 -13.76 19.87 -2.23
C LEU A 38 -13.06 20.91 -3.13
N GLN A 39 -11.79 20.68 -3.46
CA GLN A 39 -11.04 21.53 -4.39
C GLN A 39 -11.34 21.15 -5.85
N ASP A 40 -11.00 22.04 -6.78
CA ASP A 40 -11.31 21.89 -8.20
C ASP A 40 -10.69 20.64 -8.86
N ASP A 41 -9.58 20.15 -8.34
CA ASP A 41 -8.84 18.99 -8.81
C ASP A 41 -9.10 17.71 -7.97
N GLN A 42 -10.04 17.75 -7.03
CA GLN A 42 -10.37 16.66 -6.12
C GLN A 42 -11.75 16.05 -6.43
N PHE A 43 -11.97 14.85 -5.96
CA PHE A 43 -13.30 14.25 -5.91
C PHE A 43 -13.56 13.63 -4.54
N LEU A 44 -14.84 13.53 -4.20
CA LEU A 44 -15.32 12.95 -2.96
C LEU A 44 -15.81 11.52 -3.21
N VAL A 45 -15.38 10.61 -2.37
CA VAL A 45 -15.77 9.20 -2.39
C VAL A 45 -16.61 8.88 -1.17
N ARG A 46 -17.78 8.30 -1.37
CA ARG A 46 -18.46 7.57 -0.30
C ARG A 46 -17.74 6.25 -0.13
N THR A 47 -17.13 6.07 1.03
CA THR A 47 -16.33 4.89 1.35
C THR A 47 -17.23 3.69 1.59
N GLU A 48 -16.93 2.55 1.00
CA GLU A 48 -17.67 1.28 1.15
C GLU A 48 -16.81 0.20 1.81
N ALA A 49 -15.50 0.31 1.64
CA ALA A 49 -14.55 -0.61 2.24
C ALA A 49 -13.23 0.10 2.56
N VAL A 50 -12.64 -0.23 3.69
CA VAL A 50 -11.30 0.19 4.09
C VAL A 50 -10.45 -1.01 4.43
N ALA A 51 -9.14 -0.96 4.17
CA ALA A 51 -8.27 -2.06 4.52
C ALA A 51 -7.21 -1.61 5.54
N ILE A 52 -6.97 -2.46 6.54
CA ILE A 52 -6.07 -2.16 7.65
C ILE A 52 -4.67 -2.66 7.33
N ASN A 53 -3.69 -1.80 7.52
CA ASN A 53 -2.26 -2.07 7.36
C ASN A 53 -1.55 -2.16 8.72
N PRO A 54 -0.41 -2.87 8.79
CA PRO A 54 0.44 -2.82 9.98
C PRO A 54 0.88 -1.39 10.35
N SER A 55 1.04 -0.49 9.37
CA SER A 55 1.34 0.92 9.61
C SER A 55 0.25 1.65 10.38
N ASP A 56 -1.03 1.37 10.11
CA ASP A 56 -2.15 2.00 10.82
C ASP A 56 -2.11 1.65 12.31
N THR A 57 -1.64 0.44 12.67
CA THR A 57 -1.50 0.00 14.07
C THR A 57 -0.32 0.65 14.80
N LYS A 58 0.61 1.25 14.06
CA LYS A 58 1.81 1.93 14.59
C LYS A 58 1.59 3.44 14.84
N MET A 59 0.47 4.01 14.43
CA MET A 59 0.17 5.42 14.65
C MET A 59 -0.06 5.69 16.14
N ARG A 60 1.03 6.08 16.83
CA ARG A 60 1.09 6.33 18.28
C ARG A 60 2.10 7.44 18.57
N GLY A 61 1.91 8.16 19.68
CA GLY A 61 2.86 9.16 20.18
C GLY A 61 3.15 10.25 19.15
N THR A 62 4.41 10.40 18.78
CA THR A 62 4.87 11.46 17.88
C THR A 62 4.47 11.28 16.41
N PHE A 63 3.88 10.13 16.03
CA PHE A 63 3.31 9.91 14.68
C PHE A 63 1.87 10.40 14.57
N VAL A 64 1.27 10.82 15.68
CA VAL A 64 -0.13 11.23 15.73
C VAL A 64 -0.27 12.71 15.44
N THR A 65 -1.17 13.05 14.55
CA THR A 65 -1.77 14.38 14.43
C THR A 65 -3.10 14.34 15.18
N ALA A 66 -3.19 15.04 16.30
CA ALA A 66 -4.36 15.00 17.17
C ALA A 66 -5.63 15.43 16.42
N GLY A 67 -6.70 14.64 16.53
CA GLY A 67 -7.95 14.85 15.79
C GLY A 67 -7.89 14.38 14.33
N GLY A 68 -6.76 13.81 13.90
CA GLY A 68 -6.59 13.28 12.55
C GLY A 68 -7.35 11.97 12.33
N ILE A 69 -7.88 11.78 11.12
CA ILE A 69 -8.51 10.55 10.69
C ILE A 69 -7.43 9.50 10.43
N LEU A 70 -7.62 8.30 10.98
CA LEU A 70 -6.77 7.13 10.73
C LEU A 70 -7.02 6.51 9.35
N GLY A 71 -6.11 5.60 8.97
CA GLY A 71 -6.27 4.70 7.84
C GLY A 71 -5.67 5.21 6.54
N THR A 72 -5.18 4.25 5.76
CA THR A 72 -4.52 4.52 4.49
C THR A 72 -5.37 4.05 3.31
N ASP A 73 -5.92 2.85 3.34
CA ASP A 73 -6.54 2.20 2.18
C ASP A 73 -8.05 2.32 2.17
N TYR A 74 -8.60 2.65 1.00
CA TYR A 74 -10.04 2.74 0.80
C TYR A 74 -10.48 2.23 -0.58
N ALA A 75 -11.76 1.90 -0.68
CA ALA A 75 -12.51 1.79 -1.93
C ALA A 75 -13.96 2.24 -1.70
N GLY A 76 -14.58 2.78 -2.75
CA GLY A 76 -15.94 3.28 -2.67
C GLY A 76 -16.40 3.91 -3.99
N THR A 77 -17.49 4.67 -3.92
CA THR A 77 -18.13 5.30 -5.07
C THR A 77 -17.95 6.82 -5.05
N VAL A 78 -17.56 7.41 -6.17
CA VAL A 78 -17.45 8.86 -6.35
C VAL A 78 -18.85 9.49 -6.25
N VAL A 79 -19.04 10.47 -5.35
CA VAL A 79 -20.31 11.13 -5.12
C VAL A 79 -20.29 12.63 -5.49
N ALA A 80 -19.11 13.23 -5.57
CA ALA A 80 -18.93 14.59 -6.07
C ALA A 80 -17.54 14.74 -6.69
N ARG A 81 -17.35 15.70 -7.58
CA ARG A 81 -16.04 16.03 -8.17
C ARG A 81 -15.90 17.50 -8.44
N GLY A 82 -14.67 18.01 -8.31
CA GLY A 82 -14.30 19.37 -8.70
C GLY A 82 -14.34 19.56 -10.22
N GLN A 83 -14.34 20.81 -10.64
CA GLN A 83 -14.54 21.19 -12.05
C GLN A 83 -13.42 20.75 -12.98
N HIS A 84 -12.19 20.60 -12.46
CA HIS A 84 -11.03 20.17 -13.25
C HIS A 84 -10.83 18.65 -13.27
N VAL A 85 -11.62 17.87 -12.55
CA VAL A 85 -11.55 16.42 -12.56
C VAL A 85 -12.26 15.87 -13.79
N THR A 86 -11.50 15.28 -14.71
CA THR A 86 -12.01 14.70 -15.96
C THR A 86 -11.89 13.19 -16.03
N GLU A 87 -11.04 12.58 -15.19
CA GLU A 87 -10.72 11.16 -15.24
C GLU A 87 -11.79 10.26 -14.57
N VAL A 88 -12.66 10.82 -13.71
CA VAL A 88 -13.75 10.10 -13.04
C VAL A 88 -15.07 10.85 -13.19
N ALA A 89 -16.16 10.12 -13.11
CA ALA A 89 -17.53 10.62 -13.04
C ALA A 89 -18.17 10.23 -11.71
N VAL A 90 -19.20 10.96 -11.29
CA VAL A 90 -20.08 10.55 -10.18
C VAL A 90 -20.69 9.19 -10.52
N GLY A 91 -20.65 8.27 -9.57
CA GLY A 91 -21.06 6.87 -9.75
C GLY A 91 -19.90 5.91 -10.10
N ASP A 92 -18.71 6.40 -10.49
CA ASP A 92 -17.56 5.55 -10.70
C ASP A 92 -17.09 4.93 -9.38
N ARG A 93 -16.77 3.64 -9.40
CA ARG A 93 -16.10 2.97 -8.28
C ARG A 93 -14.59 3.17 -8.37
N VAL A 94 -13.99 3.51 -7.25
CA VAL A 94 -12.56 3.80 -7.15
C VAL A 94 -11.95 3.13 -5.93
N CYS A 95 -10.63 2.93 -5.96
CA CYS A 95 -9.80 2.63 -4.80
C CYS A 95 -8.58 3.53 -4.77
N GLY A 96 -7.97 3.68 -3.61
CA GLY A 96 -6.77 4.50 -3.49
C GLY A 96 -6.11 4.39 -2.13
N ALA A 97 -5.14 5.26 -1.92
CA ALA A 97 -4.48 5.43 -0.64
C ALA A 97 -4.61 6.86 -0.14
N GLN A 98 -4.51 7.04 1.18
CA GLN A 98 -4.52 8.31 1.88
C GLN A 98 -3.19 8.55 2.62
N HIS A 99 -2.83 9.81 2.79
CA HIS A 99 -1.72 10.22 3.64
C HIS A 99 -2.25 10.52 5.05
N ALA A 100 -2.66 9.47 5.77
CA ALA A 100 -3.14 9.61 7.14
C ALA A 100 -2.08 10.26 8.05
N MET A 101 -2.52 10.98 9.07
CA MET A 101 -1.65 11.70 10.02
C MET A 101 -0.74 12.75 9.37
N TYR A 102 -1.14 13.29 8.22
CA TYR A 102 -0.45 14.43 7.63
C TYR A 102 -0.82 15.72 8.37
N ALA A 103 0.16 16.35 8.99
CA ALA A 103 -0.10 17.47 9.92
C ALA A 103 -0.80 18.69 9.28
N ASN A 104 -0.55 18.93 7.98
CA ASN A 104 -1.19 20.05 7.25
C ASN A 104 -2.64 19.73 6.84
N GLU A 105 -3.01 18.46 6.74
CA GLU A 105 -4.36 18.00 6.37
C GLU A 105 -4.78 16.81 7.25
N PRO A 106 -5.08 17.04 8.54
CA PRO A 106 -5.33 15.96 9.51
C PRO A 106 -6.56 15.11 9.18
N LEU A 107 -7.50 15.63 8.41
CA LEU A 107 -8.70 14.89 7.99
C LEU A 107 -8.47 13.99 6.77
N ARG A 108 -7.22 13.87 6.30
CA ARG A 108 -6.83 13.10 5.13
C ARG A 108 -6.47 11.66 5.50
N GLY A 109 -7.41 10.95 6.13
CA GLY A 109 -7.32 9.53 6.46
C GLY A 109 -8.50 8.77 5.86
N SER A 110 -8.37 7.45 5.71
CA SER A 110 -9.37 6.65 5.00
C SER A 110 -10.46 6.04 5.87
N PHE A 111 -10.28 5.99 7.19
CA PHE A 111 -11.24 5.34 8.08
C PHE A 111 -12.42 6.26 8.43
N GLY A 112 -13.20 6.63 7.42
CA GLY A 112 -14.38 7.45 7.51
C GLY A 112 -15.38 7.13 6.41
N GLU A 113 -16.63 7.54 6.60
CA GLU A 113 -17.71 7.31 5.63
C GLU A 113 -17.47 8.02 4.29
N TYR A 114 -16.61 9.05 4.30
CA TYR A 114 -16.22 9.77 3.10
C TYR A 114 -14.72 10.02 3.07
N ASN A 115 -14.16 10.03 1.85
CA ASN A 115 -12.76 10.34 1.56
C ASN A 115 -12.67 11.36 0.43
N ILE A 116 -11.77 12.35 0.55
CA ILE A 116 -11.36 13.20 -0.58
C ILE A 116 -10.14 12.56 -1.24
N SER A 117 -10.12 12.54 -2.58
CA SER A 117 -8.94 12.04 -3.32
C SER A 117 -7.68 12.82 -2.96
N ALA A 118 -6.57 12.09 -2.75
CA ALA A 118 -5.28 12.67 -2.42
C ALA A 118 -4.35 12.61 -3.65
N GLY A 119 -4.23 13.71 -4.38
CA GLY A 119 -3.47 13.74 -5.64
C GLY A 119 -3.97 12.67 -6.62
N ARG A 120 -3.06 12.10 -7.42
CA ARG A 120 -3.37 11.01 -8.37
C ARG A 120 -2.98 9.63 -7.81
N VAL A 121 -3.27 9.37 -6.51
CA VAL A 121 -2.96 8.10 -5.82
C VAL A 121 -4.23 7.25 -5.68
N TRP A 122 -4.87 6.97 -6.81
CA TRP A 122 -6.13 6.23 -6.92
C TRP A 122 -6.28 5.56 -8.29
N SER A 123 -7.21 4.60 -8.38
CA SER A 123 -7.59 3.89 -9.60
C SER A 123 -9.10 3.70 -9.68
N LYS A 124 -9.64 3.78 -10.91
CA LYS A 124 -10.99 3.26 -11.16
C LYS A 124 -10.99 1.74 -11.02
N LEU A 125 -12.08 1.20 -10.47
CA LEU A 125 -12.29 -0.23 -10.35
C LEU A 125 -13.16 -0.73 -11.52
N PRO A 126 -12.70 -1.72 -12.30
CA PRO A 126 -13.53 -2.34 -13.31
C PRO A 126 -14.67 -3.13 -12.64
N PRO A 127 -15.78 -3.43 -13.38
CA PRO A 127 -16.91 -4.18 -12.85
C PRO A 127 -16.52 -5.54 -12.24
N SER A 128 -15.45 -6.16 -12.72
CA SER A 128 -14.95 -7.46 -12.27
C SER A 128 -14.31 -7.45 -10.88
N ILE A 129 -13.96 -6.27 -10.33
CA ILE A 129 -13.34 -6.13 -9.01
C ILE A 129 -14.34 -5.49 -8.06
N SER A 130 -14.63 -6.16 -6.95
CA SER A 130 -15.47 -5.61 -5.87
C SER A 130 -14.74 -4.48 -5.12
N THR A 131 -15.50 -3.60 -4.43
CA THR A 131 -14.91 -2.58 -3.55
C THR A 131 -14.09 -3.21 -2.43
N THR A 132 -14.53 -4.33 -1.87
CA THR A 132 -13.76 -5.12 -0.88
C THR A 132 -12.36 -5.49 -1.39
N SER A 133 -12.30 -6.07 -2.60
CA SER A 133 -11.03 -6.43 -3.24
C SER A 133 -10.23 -5.19 -3.62
N GLY A 134 -10.90 -4.15 -4.10
CA GLY A 134 -10.29 -2.86 -4.46
C GLY A 134 -9.57 -2.19 -3.30
N ALA A 135 -10.14 -2.24 -2.10
CA ALA A 135 -9.52 -1.67 -0.90
C ALA A 135 -8.16 -2.30 -0.55
N THR A 136 -7.81 -3.47 -1.12
CA THR A 136 -6.51 -4.11 -0.87
C THR A 136 -5.35 -3.54 -1.69
N PHE A 137 -5.62 -2.67 -2.66
CA PHE A 137 -4.59 -2.13 -3.56
C PHE A 137 -3.78 -0.96 -2.99
N GLY A 138 -4.38 -0.07 -2.23
CA GLY A 138 -3.87 1.26 -1.89
C GLY A 138 -2.39 1.29 -1.46
N ALA A 139 -2.12 0.91 -0.21
CA ALA A 139 -0.76 0.84 0.32
C ALA A 139 0.10 -0.18 -0.43
N GLY A 140 -0.50 -1.27 -0.94
CA GLY A 140 0.20 -2.30 -1.70
C GLY A 140 0.87 -1.75 -2.94
N ILE A 141 0.14 -1.04 -3.81
CA ILE A 141 0.67 -0.43 -5.04
C ILE A 141 1.69 0.66 -4.70
N SER A 142 1.35 1.57 -3.78
CA SER A 142 2.21 2.69 -3.40
C SER A 142 3.56 2.20 -2.86
N THR A 143 3.53 1.26 -1.91
CA THR A 143 4.72 0.72 -1.26
C THR A 143 5.57 -0.12 -2.22
N ALA A 144 4.95 -0.99 -3.02
CA ALA A 144 5.66 -1.78 -4.02
C ALA A 144 6.32 -0.89 -5.07
N GLY A 145 5.63 0.15 -5.55
CA GLY A 145 6.19 1.09 -6.51
C GLY A 145 7.40 1.85 -5.96
N ILE A 146 7.32 2.40 -4.74
CA ILE A 146 8.48 3.04 -4.10
C ILE A 146 9.64 2.04 -3.94
N ALA A 147 9.33 0.79 -3.54
CA ALA A 147 10.36 -0.24 -3.41
C ALA A 147 11.08 -0.52 -4.73
N LEU A 148 10.37 -0.60 -5.87
CA LEU A 148 10.98 -0.72 -7.19
C LEU A 148 11.91 0.47 -7.48
N LYS A 149 11.47 1.71 -7.23
CA LYS A 149 12.29 2.92 -7.41
C LYS A 149 13.58 2.86 -6.60
N LEU A 150 13.51 2.50 -5.32
CA LEU A 150 14.69 2.39 -4.44
C LEU A 150 15.62 1.24 -4.86
N LEU A 151 15.08 0.13 -5.34
CA LEU A 151 15.86 -0.93 -5.96
C LEU A 151 16.49 -0.49 -7.29
N GLY A 152 16.10 0.65 -7.86
CA GLY A 152 16.54 1.15 -9.17
C GLY A 152 15.99 0.31 -10.32
N LEU A 153 14.80 -0.23 -10.14
CA LEU A 153 14.05 -0.97 -11.14
C LEU A 153 13.01 -0.05 -11.80
N PRO A 154 12.72 -0.24 -13.10
CA PRO A 154 11.77 0.60 -13.81
C PRO A 154 10.31 0.28 -13.43
N LEU A 155 9.38 1.06 -13.96
CA LEU A 155 7.95 0.76 -13.97
C LEU A 155 7.57 -0.12 -15.17
N PRO A 156 6.36 -0.73 -15.20
CA PRO A 156 5.91 -1.66 -16.24
C PRO A 156 5.92 -1.13 -17.69
N ASP A 157 5.95 0.17 -17.90
CA ASP A 157 6.06 0.79 -19.20
C ASP A 157 7.49 0.79 -19.82
N ALA A 158 8.49 0.35 -19.03
CA ALA A 158 9.88 0.28 -19.47
C ALA A 158 10.57 -1.01 -18.96
N PRO A 159 10.11 -2.20 -19.37
CA PRO A 159 10.65 -3.47 -18.87
C PRO A 159 12.12 -3.63 -19.21
N VAL A 160 12.87 -4.30 -18.33
CA VAL A 160 14.30 -4.55 -18.55
C VAL A 160 14.54 -5.57 -19.66
N GLU A 161 15.60 -5.40 -20.43
CA GLU A 161 16.00 -6.35 -21.48
C GLU A 161 16.55 -7.66 -20.87
N LYS A 162 17.34 -7.54 -19.80
CA LYS A 162 18.01 -8.68 -19.15
C LYS A 162 17.36 -8.98 -17.80
N PRO A 163 16.63 -10.11 -17.68
CA PRO A 163 16.01 -10.50 -16.42
C PRO A 163 17.07 -10.81 -15.34
N ALA A 164 16.72 -10.50 -14.10
CA ALA A 164 17.51 -10.85 -12.93
C ALA A 164 16.59 -11.29 -11.79
N TYR A 165 17.12 -12.12 -10.89
CA TYR A 165 16.39 -12.53 -9.71
C TYR A 165 16.18 -11.37 -8.71
N VAL A 166 14.97 -11.31 -8.15
CA VAL A 166 14.61 -10.44 -7.02
C VAL A 166 14.03 -11.32 -5.92
N LEU A 167 14.65 -11.31 -4.76
CA LEU A 167 14.08 -11.94 -3.57
C LEU A 167 13.00 -11.03 -2.97
N VAL A 168 11.79 -11.54 -2.81
CA VAL A 168 10.70 -10.92 -2.07
C VAL A 168 10.50 -11.69 -0.77
N TYR A 169 11.05 -11.17 0.33
CA TYR A 169 10.88 -11.79 1.64
C TYR A 169 9.50 -11.45 2.20
N GLY A 170 8.79 -12.47 2.72
CA GLY A 170 7.40 -12.32 3.16
C GLY A 170 6.40 -12.28 1.99
N GLY A 171 6.59 -13.15 1.00
CA GLY A 171 5.88 -13.18 -0.28
C GLY A 171 4.36 -13.26 -0.21
N SER A 172 3.78 -13.68 0.93
CA SER A 172 2.33 -13.74 1.15
C SER A 172 1.74 -12.48 1.79
N THR A 173 2.51 -11.40 1.96
CA THR A 173 1.99 -10.09 2.39
C THR A 173 1.34 -9.34 1.24
N ALA A 174 0.42 -8.41 1.55
CA ALA A 174 -0.28 -7.62 0.52
C ALA A 174 0.69 -6.83 -0.38
N THR A 175 1.71 -6.19 0.19
CA THR A 175 2.73 -5.49 -0.58
C THR A 175 3.53 -6.45 -1.46
N ALA A 176 3.90 -7.63 -0.93
CA ALA A 176 4.69 -8.60 -1.68
C ALA A 176 3.95 -9.16 -2.89
N THR A 177 2.66 -9.47 -2.78
CA THR A 177 1.88 -9.98 -3.92
C THR A 177 1.75 -8.96 -5.04
N ILE A 178 1.64 -7.67 -4.73
CA ILE A 178 1.69 -6.59 -5.72
C ILE A 178 3.10 -6.46 -6.31
N ALA A 179 4.15 -6.45 -5.46
CA ALA A 179 5.53 -6.35 -5.92
C ALA A 179 5.92 -7.49 -6.85
N ILE A 180 5.52 -8.74 -6.55
CA ILE A 180 5.77 -9.93 -7.39
C ILE A 180 5.16 -9.72 -8.78
N GLN A 181 3.92 -9.24 -8.87
CA GLN A 181 3.26 -8.97 -10.15
C GLN A 181 3.97 -7.86 -10.94
N LEU A 182 4.29 -6.74 -10.29
CA LEU A 182 5.02 -5.65 -10.93
C LEU A 182 6.40 -6.11 -11.42
N LEU A 183 7.13 -6.92 -10.65
CA LEU A 183 8.43 -7.48 -11.04
C LEU A 183 8.32 -8.36 -12.28
N ARG A 184 7.27 -9.18 -12.41
CA ARG A 184 7.02 -9.97 -13.62
C ARG A 184 6.76 -9.09 -14.85
N LEU A 185 5.95 -8.04 -14.65
CA LEU A 185 5.61 -7.09 -15.72
C LEU A 185 6.82 -6.33 -16.25
N ILE A 186 7.84 -6.11 -15.42
CA ILE A 186 9.11 -5.49 -15.85
C ILE A 186 10.18 -6.48 -16.29
N ASN A 187 9.81 -7.74 -16.57
CA ASN A 187 10.72 -8.82 -16.99
C ASN A 187 11.77 -9.21 -15.94
N MET A 188 11.50 -9.01 -14.64
CA MET A 188 12.32 -9.55 -13.56
C MET A 188 11.82 -10.93 -13.14
N ILE A 189 12.66 -11.68 -12.41
CA ILE A 189 12.37 -13.02 -11.93
C ILE A 189 12.17 -12.97 -10.41
N PRO A 190 10.94 -12.78 -9.91
CA PRO A 190 10.68 -12.79 -8.47
C PRO A 190 10.76 -14.21 -7.92
N ILE A 191 11.53 -14.39 -6.86
CA ILE A 191 11.52 -15.55 -5.98
C ILE A 191 11.10 -15.08 -4.59
N ALA A 192 10.40 -15.90 -3.83
CA ALA A 192 9.83 -15.42 -2.58
C ALA A 192 10.09 -16.36 -1.39
N THR A 193 10.14 -15.79 -0.18
CA THR A 193 10.00 -16.60 1.03
C THR A 193 8.56 -16.52 1.55
N CYS A 194 8.01 -17.65 1.92
CA CYS A 194 6.71 -17.74 2.60
C CYS A 194 6.63 -19.05 3.40
N SER A 195 5.63 -19.21 4.25
CA SER A 195 5.33 -20.54 4.82
C SER A 195 4.80 -21.46 3.74
N ALA A 196 5.06 -22.78 3.87
CA ALA A 196 4.68 -23.79 2.89
C ALA A 196 3.20 -23.70 2.48
N LYS A 197 2.29 -23.43 3.42
CA LYS A 197 0.84 -23.29 3.17
C LYS A 197 0.47 -22.17 2.19
N ASN A 198 1.31 -21.14 2.05
CA ASN A 198 1.06 -19.99 1.17
C ASN A 198 1.81 -20.10 -0.17
N SER A 199 2.56 -21.17 -0.41
CA SER A 199 3.40 -21.35 -1.60
C SER A 199 2.60 -21.21 -2.89
N GLU A 200 1.52 -21.97 -3.03
CA GLU A 200 0.66 -21.94 -4.22
C GLU A 200 0.07 -20.55 -4.49
N GLN A 201 -0.39 -19.89 -3.44
CA GLN A 201 -0.89 -18.52 -3.54
C GLN A 201 0.20 -17.57 -4.07
N VAL A 202 1.40 -17.62 -3.49
CA VAL A 202 2.51 -16.74 -3.89
C VAL A 202 2.96 -17.01 -5.32
N LYS A 203 3.05 -18.28 -5.72
CA LYS A 203 3.34 -18.69 -7.12
C LYS A 203 2.24 -18.22 -8.08
N SER A 204 0.97 -18.25 -7.67
CA SER A 204 -0.14 -17.77 -8.50
C SER A 204 -0.04 -16.27 -8.84
N TYR A 205 0.66 -15.48 -8.03
CA TYR A 205 0.96 -14.07 -8.31
C TYR A 205 2.20 -13.87 -9.20
N GLY A 206 2.92 -14.95 -9.55
CA GLY A 206 4.02 -14.92 -10.49
C GLY A 206 5.41 -15.12 -9.88
N ALA A 207 5.52 -15.50 -8.61
CA ALA A 207 6.80 -15.94 -8.08
C ALA A 207 7.26 -17.21 -8.81
N GLU A 208 8.49 -17.22 -9.32
CA GLU A 208 9.06 -18.37 -10.03
C GLU A 208 9.31 -19.55 -9.08
N GLU A 209 9.78 -19.22 -7.87
CA GLU A 209 9.99 -20.22 -6.81
C GLU A 209 9.72 -19.61 -5.44
N THR A 210 9.33 -20.49 -4.51
CA THR A 210 9.10 -20.15 -3.11
C THR A 210 9.97 -21.00 -2.19
N PHE A 211 10.40 -20.39 -1.09
CA PHE A 211 11.27 -21.02 -0.10
C PHE A 211 10.63 -20.86 1.29
N ASP A 212 10.51 -21.94 2.03
CA ASP A 212 10.06 -21.83 3.42
C ASP A 212 11.22 -21.28 4.27
N TYR A 213 11.02 -20.06 4.77
CA TYR A 213 12.02 -19.35 5.59
C TYR A 213 12.30 -20.04 6.93
N LYS A 214 11.44 -20.98 7.37
CA LYS A 214 11.62 -21.76 8.59
C LYS A 214 12.61 -22.90 8.41
N GLU A 215 12.87 -23.31 7.18
CA GLU A 215 13.79 -24.41 6.93
C GLU A 215 15.24 -23.98 7.16
N PRO A 216 16.02 -24.78 7.90
CA PRO A 216 17.43 -24.51 8.11
C PRO A 216 18.19 -24.33 6.79
N GLY A 217 19.08 -23.33 6.72
CA GLY A 217 19.88 -23.07 5.53
C GLY A 217 19.11 -22.46 4.35
N CYS A 218 17.88 -21.99 4.53
CA CYS A 218 17.05 -21.44 3.47
C CYS A 218 17.77 -20.33 2.66
N ALA A 219 18.44 -19.37 3.32
CA ALA A 219 19.20 -18.33 2.63
C ALA A 219 20.34 -18.90 1.74
N ALA A 220 21.01 -19.96 2.19
CA ALA A 220 22.04 -20.65 1.40
C ALA A 220 21.44 -21.38 0.19
N ARG A 221 20.27 -21.97 0.32
CA ARG A 221 19.53 -22.60 -0.80
C ARG A 221 19.12 -21.55 -1.85
N ILE A 222 18.62 -20.39 -1.44
CA ILE A 222 18.32 -19.26 -2.34
C ILE A 222 19.60 -18.83 -3.07
N LYS A 223 20.71 -18.71 -2.37
CA LYS A 223 22.00 -18.34 -2.95
C LYS A 223 22.47 -19.37 -4.00
N ALA A 224 22.30 -20.66 -3.72
CA ALA A 224 22.62 -21.76 -4.65
C ALA A 224 21.68 -21.72 -5.87
N TYR A 225 20.38 -21.59 -5.67
CA TYR A 225 19.36 -21.48 -6.71
C TYR A 225 19.66 -20.36 -7.69
N THR A 226 20.02 -19.18 -7.18
CA THR A 226 20.36 -18.01 -7.98
C THR A 226 21.83 -18.02 -8.48
N LYS A 227 22.54 -19.14 -8.33
CA LYS A 227 23.95 -19.30 -8.71
C LYS A 227 24.84 -18.19 -8.14
N ASN A 228 24.57 -17.82 -6.87
CA ASN A 228 25.29 -16.75 -6.16
C ASN A 228 25.24 -15.36 -6.86
N ASN A 229 24.19 -15.10 -7.66
CA ASN A 229 24.03 -13.88 -8.44
C ASN A 229 22.74 -13.09 -8.10
N LEU A 230 22.15 -13.33 -6.92
CA LEU A 230 21.03 -12.51 -6.43
C LEU A 230 21.51 -11.10 -6.15
N ARG A 231 20.91 -10.10 -6.80
CA ARG A 231 21.29 -8.67 -6.69
C ARG A 231 20.27 -7.80 -6.00
N TYR A 232 19.04 -8.26 -5.85
CA TYR A 232 17.92 -7.45 -5.34
C TYR A 232 17.17 -8.23 -4.27
N ALA A 233 16.90 -7.57 -3.14
CA ALA A 233 16.05 -8.12 -2.09
C ALA A 233 15.08 -7.04 -1.58
N LEU A 234 13.79 -7.38 -1.59
CA LEU A 234 12.71 -6.62 -0.97
C LEU A 234 12.25 -7.38 0.28
N ASP A 235 12.40 -6.76 1.44
CA ASP A 235 11.98 -7.32 2.74
C ASP A 235 10.64 -6.70 3.18
N CYS A 236 9.55 -7.44 3.00
CA CYS A 236 8.21 -7.00 3.35
C CYS A 236 7.83 -7.26 4.83
N ILE A 237 8.76 -7.69 5.66
CA ILE A 237 8.55 -7.95 7.09
C ILE A 237 9.31 -6.95 7.97
N THR A 238 10.58 -6.77 7.68
CA THR A 238 11.49 -5.80 8.32
C THR A 238 11.69 -6.02 9.81
N ASN A 239 12.64 -6.85 10.14
CA ASN A 239 13.19 -7.01 11.48
C ASN A 239 14.66 -7.50 11.38
N VAL A 240 15.36 -7.63 12.51
CA VAL A 240 16.77 -8.04 12.54
C VAL A 240 17.00 -9.38 11.84
N GLN A 241 16.11 -10.36 12.05
CA GLN A 241 16.25 -11.70 11.47
C GLN A 241 16.07 -11.67 9.95
N THR A 242 15.04 -10.94 9.45
CA THR A 242 14.75 -10.87 8.02
C THR A 242 15.79 -10.05 7.26
N THR A 243 16.31 -8.97 7.87
CA THR A 243 17.43 -8.20 7.32
C THR A 243 18.67 -9.09 7.20
N THR A 244 19.05 -9.80 8.28
CA THR A 244 20.19 -10.75 8.27
C THR A 244 20.01 -11.82 7.19
N PHE A 245 18.81 -12.38 7.08
CA PHE A 245 18.47 -13.40 6.07
C PHE A 245 18.66 -12.85 4.65
N CYS A 246 18.08 -11.70 4.34
CA CYS A 246 18.18 -11.09 3.01
C CYS A 246 19.65 -10.79 2.64
N TYR A 247 20.44 -10.26 3.58
CA TYR A 247 21.86 -10.02 3.38
C TYR A 247 22.67 -11.31 3.16
N ALA A 248 22.29 -12.39 3.83
CA ALA A 248 22.91 -13.71 3.62
C ALA A 248 22.54 -14.33 2.26
N ALA A 249 21.31 -14.14 1.80
CA ALA A 249 20.81 -14.65 0.52
C ALA A 249 21.42 -13.92 -0.69
N LEU A 250 21.70 -12.62 -0.56
CA LEU A 250 22.32 -11.83 -1.63
C LEU A 250 23.65 -12.40 -2.10
N GLY A 251 23.88 -12.38 -3.41
CA GLY A 251 25.06 -12.94 -4.08
C GLY A 251 26.39 -12.29 -3.65
N ARG A 252 27.50 -12.92 -4.04
CA ARG A 252 28.85 -12.46 -3.62
C ARG A 252 29.16 -11.01 -4.03
N ALA A 253 28.71 -10.60 -5.21
CA ALA A 253 28.92 -9.25 -5.72
C ALA A 253 28.17 -8.16 -4.93
N GLY A 254 27.28 -8.53 -4.01
CA GLY A 254 26.39 -7.60 -3.33
C GLY A 254 25.20 -7.21 -4.18
N GLY A 255 24.59 -6.07 -3.88
CA GLY A 255 23.41 -5.60 -4.58
C GLY A 255 22.64 -4.55 -3.81
N LYS A 256 21.31 -4.55 -3.94
CA LYS A 256 20.41 -3.63 -3.26
C LYS A 256 19.44 -4.38 -2.35
N TYR A 257 19.22 -3.85 -1.17
CA TYR A 257 18.23 -4.31 -0.21
C TYR A 257 17.28 -3.16 0.09
N VAL A 258 15.98 -3.43 0.05
CA VAL A 258 14.95 -2.47 0.44
C VAL A 258 14.00 -3.13 1.43
N SER A 259 13.71 -2.44 2.52
CA SER A 259 12.76 -2.86 3.55
C SER A 259 11.54 -1.92 3.59
N LEU A 260 10.49 -2.31 4.31
CA LEU A 260 9.25 -1.52 4.45
C LEU A 260 9.23 -0.63 5.69
N ASP A 261 10.35 -0.63 6.44
CA ASP A 261 10.54 0.19 7.64
C ASP A 261 12.06 0.34 7.87
N PRO A 262 12.55 1.27 8.70
CA PRO A 262 13.96 1.33 9.05
C PRO A 262 14.49 -0.01 9.56
N TYR A 263 15.65 -0.42 9.08
CA TYR A 263 16.26 -1.71 9.40
C TYR A 263 17.50 -1.54 10.28
N SER A 264 17.95 -2.62 10.94
CA SER A 264 19.12 -2.61 11.79
C SER A 264 20.43 -2.54 10.98
N GLU A 265 21.24 -1.51 11.19
CA GLU A 265 22.55 -1.36 10.55
C GLU A 265 23.50 -2.50 10.93
N HIS A 266 23.42 -3.03 12.15
CA HIS A 266 24.22 -4.19 12.58
C HIS A 266 23.88 -5.46 11.79
N ALA A 267 22.61 -5.66 11.42
CA ALA A 267 22.20 -6.77 10.57
C ALA A 267 22.62 -6.56 9.10
N ALA A 268 22.87 -5.32 8.71
CA ALA A 268 23.21 -4.86 7.36
C ALA A 268 24.72 -4.73 7.12
N ALA A 269 25.56 -5.58 7.71
CA ALA A 269 27.01 -5.37 7.81
C ALA A 269 27.81 -5.52 6.49
N ARG A 270 27.20 -5.94 5.37
CA ARG A 270 27.91 -6.11 4.08
C ARG A 270 28.01 -4.80 3.30
N ARG A 271 29.20 -4.22 3.22
CA ARG A 271 29.49 -2.96 2.49
C ARG A 271 29.17 -3.01 0.98
N THR A 272 29.11 -4.20 0.39
CA THR A 272 28.75 -4.40 -1.03
C THR A 272 27.24 -4.39 -1.26
N VAL A 273 26.42 -4.32 -0.23
CA VAL A 273 24.97 -4.21 -0.32
C VAL A 273 24.56 -2.77 0.06
N LYS A 274 23.83 -2.11 -0.84
CA LYS A 274 23.24 -0.80 -0.58
C LYS A 274 21.83 -1.03 -0.03
N GLY A 275 21.61 -0.65 1.22
CA GLY A 275 20.33 -0.73 1.89
C GLY A 275 19.55 0.59 1.81
N ASP A 276 18.22 0.48 1.70
CA ASP A 276 17.28 1.59 1.80
C ASP A 276 15.96 1.09 2.37
N TRP A 277 15.01 1.99 2.65
CA TRP A 277 13.70 1.61 3.17
C TRP A 277 12.58 2.52 2.67
N VAL A 278 11.39 1.96 2.57
CA VAL A 278 10.19 2.63 2.04
C VAL A 278 9.52 3.44 3.13
N LEU A 279 9.29 4.72 2.88
CA LEU A 279 8.30 5.52 3.59
C LEU A 279 7.07 5.65 2.69
N GLY A 280 5.99 4.92 2.99
CA GLY A 280 4.80 4.83 2.15
C GLY A 280 4.20 6.19 1.74
N PRO A 281 4.00 7.14 2.68
CA PRO A 281 3.50 8.48 2.37
C PRO A 281 4.33 9.29 1.37
N SER A 282 5.59 8.94 1.13
CA SER A 282 6.43 9.63 0.13
C SER A 282 5.84 9.63 -1.28
N ILE A 283 4.93 8.68 -1.59
CA ILE A 283 4.27 8.59 -2.90
C ILE A 283 3.44 9.83 -3.24
N PHE A 284 2.95 10.55 -2.23
CA PHE A 284 2.16 11.77 -2.43
C PHE A 284 3.04 13.00 -2.78
N GLY A 285 4.34 12.93 -2.48
CA GLY A 285 5.26 14.05 -2.68
C GLY A 285 5.11 15.19 -1.69
N ASP A 286 4.24 15.07 -0.69
CA ASP A 286 3.94 16.11 0.29
C ASP A 286 5.03 16.25 1.37
N GLY A 287 5.92 15.25 1.47
CA GLY A 287 6.87 15.14 2.57
C GLY A 287 6.24 14.58 3.85
N SER A 288 7.01 14.55 4.92
CA SER A 288 6.56 14.10 6.25
C SER A 288 7.27 14.89 7.33
N THR A 289 6.52 15.36 8.33
CA THR A 289 7.04 16.04 9.53
C THR A 289 7.28 15.10 10.70
N TRP A 290 7.13 13.79 10.50
CA TRP A 290 7.37 12.78 11.51
C TRP A 290 8.83 12.82 12.02
N PRO A 291 9.10 12.36 13.24
CA PRO A 291 10.44 12.40 13.80
C PRO A 291 11.41 11.53 13.00
N ALA A 292 12.71 11.80 13.13
CA ALA A 292 13.74 10.98 12.51
C ALA A 292 13.57 9.50 12.91
N PRO A 293 13.79 8.57 11.96
CA PRO A 293 14.27 8.76 10.59
C PRO A 293 13.16 8.99 9.54
N TYR A 294 11.89 9.20 9.93
CA TYR A 294 10.72 9.22 9.03
C TYR A 294 10.47 10.61 8.40
N GLY A 295 11.08 11.68 8.94
CA GLY A 295 10.97 13.01 8.34
C GLY A 295 11.50 13.05 6.91
N ARG A 296 10.76 13.65 6.00
CA ARG A 296 11.15 13.84 4.59
C ARG A 296 10.68 15.20 4.08
N PRO A 297 11.49 15.91 3.31
CA PRO A 297 11.04 17.10 2.62
C PRO A 297 10.03 16.73 1.51
N PRO A 298 9.19 17.69 1.07
CA PRO A 298 8.37 17.53 -0.13
C PRO A 298 9.25 17.19 -1.36
N SER A 299 8.68 16.45 -2.31
CA SER A 299 9.39 16.01 -3.53
C SER A 299 8.45 15.93 -4.74
N ASP A 300 8.59 16.86 -5.68
CA ASP A 300 7.85 16.82 -6.93
C ASP A 300 8.23 15.61 -7.79
N GLU A 301 9.47 15.13 -7.69
CA GLU A 301 9.90 13.90 -8.37
C GLU A 301 9.11 12.69 -7.88
N LEU A 302 8.93 12.55 -6.55
CA LEU A 302 8.15 11.44 -5.99
C LEU A 302 6.66 11.57 -6.28
N ARG A 303 6.13 12.80 -6.30
CA ARG A 303 4.75 13.09 -6.72
C ARG A 303 4.52 12.62 -8.16
N ALA A 304 5.34 13.09 -9.10
CA ALA A 304 5.25 12.70 -10.51
C ALA A 304 5.43 11.18 -10.71
N TYR A 305 6.32 10.56 -9.96
CA TYR A 305 6.51 9.11 -9.97
C TYR A 305 5.26 8.39 -9.46
N GLY A 306 4.65 8.85 -8.36
CA GLY A 306 3.43 8.30 -7.80
C GLY A 306 2.25 8.39 -8.78
N GLU A 307 2.06 9.55 -9.39
CA GLU A 307 1.03 9.75 -10.42
C GLU A 307 1.20 8.80 -11.60
N LYS A 308 2.44 8.68 -12.12
CA LYS A 308 2.75 7.75 -13.19
C LYS A 308 2.47 6.30 -12.79
N LEU A 309 2.91 5.89 -11.62
CA LEU A 309 2.68 4.54 -11.09
C LEU A 309 1.17 4.22 -11.04
N TRP A 310 0.36 5.13 -10.49
CA TRP A 310 -1.06 4.89 -10.32
C TRP A 310 -1.86 4.92 -11.64
N ARG A 311 -1.41 5.72 -12.65
CA ARG A 311 -1.97 5.63 -14.01
C ARG A 311 -1.69 4.27 -14.64
N LEU A 312 -0.45 3.79 -14.57
CA LEU A 312 -0.09 2.45 -15.03
C LEU A 312 -0.85 1.35 -14.27
N ALA A 313 -0.96 1.48 -12.93
CA ALA A 313 -1.72 0.53 -12.14
C ALA A 313 -3.19 0.46 -12.56
N GLN A 314 -3.83 1.60 -12.87
CA GLN A 314 -5.21 1.62 -13.37
C GLN A 314 -5.36 0.82 -14.67
N GLU A 315 -4.45 1.00 -15.64
CA GLU A 315 -4.45 0.24 -16.89
C GLU A 315 -4.26 -1.27 -16.62
N LEU A 316 -3.29 -1.62 -15.78
CA LEU A 316 -3.00 -3.01 -15.42
C LEU A 316 -4.14 -3.68 -14.65
N ILE A 317 -4.86 -2.95 -13.80
CA ILE A 317 -6.06 -3.43 -13.09
C ILE A 317 -7.20 -3.65 -14.10
N ALA A 318 -7.43 -2.70 -15.00
CA ALA A 318 -8.47 -2.80 -16.03
C ALA A 318 -8.23 -4.00 -16.96
N ASP A 319 -6.97 -4.26 -17.32
CA ASP A 319 -6.54 -5.39 -18.15
C ASP A 319 -6.50 -6.74 -17.39
N GLY A 320 -6.73 -6.76 -16.08
CA GLY A 320 -6.60 -7.95 -15.24
C GLY A 320 -5.15 -8.44 -15.04
N LYS A 321 -4.16 -7.61 -15.42
CA LYS A 321 -2.72 -7.90 -15.26
C LYS A 321 -2.21 -7.64 -13.84
N LEU A 322 -2.91 -6.79 -13.08
CA LEU A 322 -2.65 -6.55 -11.66
C LEU A 322 -3.88 -6.98 -10.86
N ARG A 323 -3.74 -8.02 -10.06
CA ARG A 323 -4.82 -8.63 -9.28
C ARG A 323 -4.72 -8.20 -7.81
N PRO A 324 -5.87 -8.03 -7.11
CA PRO A 324 -5.90 -7.66 -5.71
C PRO A 324 -5.33 -8.77 -4.82
N HIS A 325 -4.89 -8.39 -3.61
CA HIS A 325 -4.55 -9.36 -2.57
C HIS A 325 -5.85 -9.94 -1.96
N PRO A 326 -5.87 -11.21 -1.49
CA PRO A 326 -7.04 -11.78 -0.85
C PRO A 326 -7.47 -10.94 0.37
N ALA A 327 -8.77 -10.74 0.48
CA ALA A 327 -9.38 -10.01 1.59
C ALA A 327 -10.11 -10.96 2.53
N ARG A 328 -9.98 -10.73 3.85
CA ARG A 328 -10.88 -11.27 4.85
C ARG A 328 -11.66 -10.10 5.46
N THR A 329 -12.99 -10.13 5.30
CA THR A 329 -13.87 -9.04 5.69
C THR A 329 -14.28 -9.09 7.14
N LEU A 330 -14.42 -7.91 7.74
CA LEU A 330 -15.12 -7.67 8.99
C LEU A 330 -16.35 -6.81 8.65
N GLU A 331 -17.54 -7.34 8.90
CA GLU A 331 -18.80 -6.60 8.74
C GLU A 331 -19.13 -5.86 10.03
N GLY A 332 -19.79 -4.70 9.94
CA GLY A 332 -20.27 -3.93 11.10
C GLY A 332 -19.71 -2.51 11.18
N GLY A 333 -19.24 -1.95 10.06
CA GLY A 333 -18.91 -0.53 9.96
C GLY A 333 -17.64 -0.11 10.69
N LEU A 334 -17.54 1.18 10.95
CA LEU A 334 -16.38 1.82 11.61
C LEU A 334 -16.08 1.21 12.98
N GLU A 335 -17.08 0.64 13.66
CA GLU A 335 -16.99 -0.02 14.97
C GLU A 335 -16.00 -1.19 14.98
N ARG A 336 -15.80 -1.82 13.82
CA ARG A 336 -14.90 -3.00 13.69
C ARG A 336 -13.44 -2.61 13.45
N ILE A 337 -13.13 -1.33 13.20
CA ILE A 337 -11.77 -0.90 12.86
C ILE A 337 -10.79 -1.16 14.00
N SER A 338 -11.15 -0.80 15.23
CA SER A 338 -10.27 -1.02 16.39
C SER A 338 -9.98 -2.51 16.62
N GLU A 339 -10.98 -3.37 16.48
CA GLU A 339 -10.81 -4.83 16.54
C GLU A 339 -9.91 -5.31 15.41
N GLY A 340 -10.17 -4.87 14.16
CA GLY A 340 -9.35 -5.21 13.00
C GLY A 340 -7.88 -4.79 13.18
N MET A 341 -7.63 -3.61 13.74
CA MET A 341 -6.27 -3.15 14.08
C MET A 341 -5.57 -4.07 15.07
N GLU A 342 -6.25 -4.49 16.15
CA GLU A 342 -5.68 -5.45 17.11
C GLU A 342 -5.44 -6.83 16.47
N MET A 343 -6.33 -7.32 15.62
CA MET A 343 -6.15 -8.57 14.89
C MET A 343 -4.94 -8.50 13.94
N VAL A 344 -4.75 -7.38 13.21
CA VAL A 344 -3.59 -7.16 12.34
C VAL A 344 -2.31 -7.11 13.16
N LYS A 345 -2.29 -6.35 14.25
CA LYS A 345 -1.15 -6.24 15.18
C LYS A 345 -0.73 -7.60 15.74
N ASN A 346 -1.68 -8.48 16.00
CA ASN A 346 -1.48 -9.84 16.51
C ASN A 346 -1.18 -10.87 15.40
N GLY A 347 -1.00 -10.44 14.14
CA GLY A 347 -0.61 -11.30 13.03
C GLY A 347 -1.67 -12.33 12.60
N GLN A 348 -2.95 -12.06 12.80
CA GLN A 348 -4.03 -13.00 12.50
C GLN A 348 -4.40 -13.09 11.01
N PHE A 349 -3.78 -12.29 10.15
CA PHE A 349 -4.03 -12.25 8.70
C PHE A 349 -2.80 -12.76 7.92
N ALA A 350 -2.66 -14.08 7.81
CA ALA A 350 -1.55 -14.69 7.08
C ALA A 350 -1.99 -15.03 5.65
N GLY A 351 -1.53 -14.25 4.67
CA GLY A 351 -1.89 -14.41 3.25
C GLY A 351 -3.21 -13.74 2.87
N GLU A 352 -3.79 -12.96 3.78
CA GLU A 352 -5.01 -12.16 3.58
C GLU A 352 -4.82 -10.76 4.13
N LYS A 353 -5.65 -9.82 3.70
CA LYS A 353 -5.71 -8.46 4.22
C LYS A 353 -7.03 -8.23 4.96
N CYS A 354 -6.95 -7.60 6.13
CA CYS A 354 -8.14 -7.21 6.88
C CYS A 354 -8.86 -6.09 6.16
N VAL A 355 -10.12 -6.30 5.80
CA VAL A 355 -10.98 -5.30 5.14
C VAL A 355 -12.24 -5.13 5.98
N VAL A 356 -12.56 -3.89 6.33
CA VAL A 356 -13.79 -3.53 7.04
C VAL A 356 -14.77 -2.95 6.03
N LEU A 357 -16.01 -3.47 6.02
CA LEU A 357 -17.12 -2.94 5.22
C LEU A 357 -17.83 -1.84 6.02
N LEU A 358 -18.06 -0.68 5.38
CA LEU A 358 -18.70 0.50 5.96
C LEU A 358 -20.17 0.63 5.56
#